data_88d04d837d27c52cfb2026c3f9aee293
#
_entry.id   88d04d837d27c52cfb2026c3f9aee293
#
_cell.length_a   1.000
_cell.length_b   1.000
_cell.length_c   1.000
_cell.angle_alpha   90.00
_cell.angle_beta   90.00
_cell.angle_gamma   90.00
#
_symmetry.space_group_name_H-M   'P 1'
#
loop_
_entity.id
_entity.type
_entity.pdbx_description
1 polymer ?
#
loop_
_entity_poly.entity_id
_entity_poly.type
_entity_poly.pdbx_seq_one_letter_code
_entity_poly.pdbx_strand_id
1 'polypeptide(L)'
;MKKTLCPFSKPIIGNWCQCQYANLDDRCAGKMTCLKSEQYISGCYDLVDILKEQSRFILGISQPDQDLTHMQLMKIRCGGLLGMQRVLSDHEKEMPDVLSVMNLAEQKYGDVMLFPFNDIVRDIKDFSHRKKRTQDKVK
;
A
#
# COMPACT_ATOMS: atom_id res chain seq x y z
N MET A 1 -6.77 0.19 26.43
CA MET A 1 -6.95 -0.38 25.18
C MET A 1 -5.86 -0.05 24.24
N LYS A 2 -5.36 -1.05 23.60
CA LYS A 2 -4.30 -0.85 22.73
C LYS A 2 -4.71 -0.31 21.40
N LYS A 3 -4.08 0.71 20.90
CA LYS A 3 -4.40 1.25 19.61
C LYS A 3 -3.72 0.43 18.53
N THR A 4 -4.39 0.24 17.44
CA THR A 4 -3.87 -0.53 16.32
C THR A 4 -3.36 0.43 15.26
N LEU A 5 -2.10 0.30 14.91
CA LEU A 5 -1.50 1.20 13.93
C LEU A 5 -1.84 0.76 12.52
N CYS A 6 -2.06 1.74 11.66
CA CYS A 6 -2.39 1.47 10.26
C CYS A 6 -1.12 1.11 9.49
N PRO A 7 -1.08 -0.01 8.78
CA PRO A 7 0.10 -0.40 8.04
C PRO A 7 0.39 0.50 6.84
N PHE A 8 -0.60 1.31 6.44
CA PHE A 8 -0.41 2.25 5.34
C PHE A 8 -0.23 3.67 5.86
N SER A 9 0.20 3.83 7.12
CA SER A 9 0.36 5.15 7.72
C SER A 9 1.19 6.11 6.90
N LYS A 10 2.41 5.73 6.55
CA LYS A 10 3.27 6.63 5.80
C LYS A 10 2.73 6.96 4.41
N PRO A 11 2.21 6.00 3.67
CA PRO A 11 1.60 6.31 2.39
C PRO A 11 0.41 7.28 2.51
N ILE A 12 -0.41 7.12 3.54
CA ILE A 12 -1.57 7.98 3.71
C ILE A 12 -1.14 9.38 4.12
N ILE A 13 -0.23 9.48 5.07
CA ILE A 13 0.27 10.77 5.50
C ILE A 13 0.92 11.51 4.34
N GLY A 14 1.58 10.78 3.45
CA GLY A 14 2.23 11.39 2.30
C GLY A 14 1.29 11.65 1.12
N ASN A 15 0.00 11.41 1.30
CA ASN A 15 -0.99 11.61 0.26
C ASN A 15 -0.84 10.73 -0.97
N TRP A 16 -0.30 9.52 -0.79
CA TRP A 16 -0.18 8.58 -1.88
C TRP A 16 -1.39 7.65 -1.95
N CYS A 17 -2.11 7.50 -0.83
CA CYS A 17 -3.33 6.71 -0.82
C CYS A 17 -4.20 7.22 0.32
N GLN A 18 -5.38 6.70 0.45
CA GLN A 18 -6.32 7.13 1.47
C GLN A 18 -7.11 5.98 2.03
N CYS A 19 -7.72 6.16 3.17
CA CYS A 19 -8.58 5.16 3.76
C CYS A 19 -9.51 5.87 4.74
N GLN A 20 -10.80 5.63 4.64
CA GLN A 20 -11.75 6.33 5.49
C GLN A 20 -11.60 5.97 6.97
N TYR A 21 -10.92 4.89 7.29
CA TYR A 21 -10.73 4.52 8.68
C TYR A 21 -9.38 4.97 9.26
N ALA A 22 -8.60 5.71 8.50
CA ALA A 22 -7.34 6.24 9.01
C ALA A 22 -7.66 7.37 9.95
N ASN A 23 -7.10 7.35 11.15
CA ASN A 23 -7.36 8.38 12.13
C ASN A 23 -6.38 9.52 11.93
N LEU A 24 -6.76 10.47 11.09
CA LEU A 24 -5.89 11.57 10.75
C LEU A 24 -5.57 12.49 11.90
N ASP A 25 -6.39 12.45 12.94
CA ASP A 25 -6.14 13.29 14.09
C ASP A 25 -5.10 12.69 15.04
N ASP A 26 -4.72 11.46 14.80
CA ASP A 26 -3.79 10.78 15.68
C ASP A 26 -2.50 10.44 14.95
N ARG A 27 -1.94 11.40 14.21
CA ARG A 27 -0.71 11.18 13.49
C ARG A 27 0.47 11.54 14.37
N CYS A 28 1.44 10.71 14.44
CA CYS A 28 2.60 11.00 15.23
C CYS A 28 3.79 10.23 14.71
N ALA A 29 4.87 10.91 14.37
CA ALA A 29 6.09 10.27 13.90
C ALA A 29 5.88 9.33 12.71
N GLY A 30 5.00 9.72 11.79
CA GLY A 30 4.75 8.91 10.60
C GLY A 30 3.84 7.73 10.84
N LYS A 31 3.11 7.72 11.95
CA LYS A 31 2.21 6.63 12.25
C LYS A 31 0.81 7.15 12.55
N MET A 32 -0.18 6.37 12.22
CA MET A 32 -1.56 6.72 12.49
C MET A 32 -2.26 5.49 13.00
N THR A 33 -3.26 5.66 13.83
CA THR A 33 -4.05 4.53 14.30
C THR A 33 -5.21 4.30 13.33
N CYS A 34 -5.75 3.12 13.36
CA CYS A 34 -6.90 2.77 12.54
C CYS A 34 -8.14 2.79 13.41
N LEU A 35 -9.22 3.34 12.89
CA LEU A 35 -10.46 3.44 13.65
C LEU A 35 -11.25 2.14 13.70
N LYS A 36 -10.82 1.14 12.92
CA LYS A 36 -11.52 -0.15 12.92
C LYS A 36 -10.85 -1.10 13.91
N SER A 37 -11.50 -2.22 14.16
CA SER A 37 -10.99 -3.19 15.12
C SER A 37 -9.75 -3.89 14.61
N GLU A 38 -9.04 -4.55 15.50
CA GLU A 38 -7.86 -5.29 15.13
C GLU A 38 -8.19 -6.39 14.13
N GLN A 39 -9.34 -6.99 14.28
CA GLN A 39 -9.73 -8.06 13.39
C GLN A 39 -9.83 -7.54 11.96
N TYR A 40 -10.34 -6.36 11.79
CA TYR A 40 -10.52 -5.79 10.48
C TYR A 40 -9.16 -5.39 9.89
N ILE A 41 -8.31 -4.80 10.67
CA ILE A 41 -7.05 -4.31 10.17
C ILE A 41 -6.06 -5.42 9.87
N SER A 42 -6.31 -6.63 10.37
CA SER A 42 -5.39 -7.74 10.09
C SER A 42 -5.34 -8.01 8.59
N GLY A 43 -6.43 -7.74 7.87
CA GLY A 43 -6.42 -7.92 6.42
C GLY A 43 -5.47 -6.98 5.74
N CYS A 44 -5.33 -5.75 6.27
CA CYS A 44 -4.41 -4.79 5.70
C CYS A 44 -2.97 -5.22 5.95
N TYR A 45 -2.69 -5.80 7.11
CA TYR A 45 -1.35 -6.29 7.39
C TYR A 45 -1.03 -7.50 6.51
N ASP A 46 -2.03 -8.36 6.27
CA ASP A 46 -1.82 -9.51 5.40
C ASP A 46 -1.50 -9.04 3.98
N LEU A 47 -2.17 -7.99 3.54
CA LEU A 47 -1.92 -7.45 2.20
C LEU A 47 -0.49 -6.93 2.11
N VAL A 48 -0.05 -6.18 3.10
CA VAL A 48 1.30 -5.64 3.08
C VAL A 48 2.31 -6.79 3.08
N ASP A 49 2.05 -7.84 3.85
CA ASP A 49 2.96 -8.97 3.92
C ASP A 49 3.07 -9.70 2.58
N ILE A 50 1.95 -9.90 1.88
CA ILE A 50 2.01 -10.60 0.61
C ILE A 50 2.66 -9.71 -0.45
N LEU A 51 2.44 -8.40 -0.39
CA LEU A 51 3.08 -7.50 -1.33
C LEU A 51 4.60 -7.53 -1.13
N LYS A 52 5.04 -7.59 0.12
CA LYS A 52 6.46 -7.65 0.42
C LYS A 52 7.02 -8.96 -0.08
N GLU A 53 6.33 -10.06 0.19
CA GLU A 53 6.82 -11.37 -0.20
C GLU A 53 6.94 -11.49 -1.71
N GLN A 54 5.96 -11.01 -2.44
CA GLN A 54 5.97 -11.11 -3.90
C GLN A 54 7.04 -10.23 -4.54
N SER A 55 7.44 -9.16 -3.87
CA SER A 55 8.42 -8.24 -4.44
C SER A 55 9.81 -8.37 -3.86
N ARG A 56 10.04 -9.30 -2.93
CA ARG A 56 11.33 -9.44 -2.29
C ARG A 56 12.48 -9.55 -3.27
N PHE A 57 12.33 -10.40 -4.25
CA PHE A 57 13.39 -10.67 -5.18
C PHE A 57 13.74 -9.42 -5.98
N ILE A 58 12.73 -8.77 -6.52
CA ILE A 58 12.97 -7.62 -7.39
C ILE A 58 13.49 -6.42 -6.61
N LEU A 59 13.22 -6.35 -5.32
CA LEU A 59 13.71 -5.25 -4.50
C LEU A 59 15.00 -5.59 -3.77
N GLY A 60 15.51 -6.78 -3.96
CA GLY A 60 16.78 -7.16 -3.33
C GLY A 60 16.68 -7.41 -1.83
N ILE A 61 15.52 -7.80 -1.34
CA ILE A 61 15.35 -8.10 0.06
C ILE A 61 15.68 -9.57 0.27
N SER A 62 16.81 -9.84 0.87
CA SER A 62 17.30 -11.21 0.97
C SER A 62 16.68 -12.02 2.11
N GLN A 63 16.27 -11.37 3.18
CA GLN A 63 15.72 -12.09 4.31
C GLN A 63 14.28 -11.66 4.58
N PRO A 64 13.40 -12.58 4.92
CA PRO A 64 11.99 -12.22 5.15
C PRO A 64 11.82 -11.20 6.27
N ASP A 65 12.69 -11.26 7.29
CA ASP A 65 12.56 -10.35 8.42
C ASP A 65 13.54 -9.20 8.36
N GLN A 66 14.15 -8.98 7.20
CA GLN A 66 15.09 -7.89 7.04
C GLN A 66 14.36 -6.56 7.19
N ASP A 67 14.98 -5.59 7.83
CA ASP A 67 14.41 -4.28 8.00
C ASP A 67 14.37 -3.60 6.64
N LEU A 68 13.28 -2.96 6.33
CA LEU A 68 13.13 -2.30 5.05
C LEU A 68 13.59 -0.86 5.13
N THR A 69 14.20 -0.38 4.08
CA THR A 69 14.54 1.03 4.00
C THR A 69 13.23 1.75 3.76
N HIS A 70 13.22 3.06 3.97
CA HIS A 70 12.02 3.84 3.74
C HIS A 70 11.59 3.72 2.28
N MET A 71 12.53 3.73 1.34
CA MET A 71 12.19 3.61 -0.06
C MET A 71 11.55 2.25 -0.37
N GLN A 72 12.10 1.17 0.19
CA GLN A 72 11.53 -0.15 -0.04
C GLN A 72 10.12 -0.23 0.52
N LEU A 73 9.92 0.35 1.70
CA LEU A 73 8.61 0.34 2.31
C LEU A 73 7.61 1.09 1.45
N MET A 74 7.99 2.25 0.94
CA MET A 74 7.09 3.04 0.10
C MET A 74 6.81 2.35 -1.23
N LYS A 75 7.82 1.70 -1.82
CA LYS A 75 7.60 0.99 -3.06
C LYS A 75 6.61 -0.14 -2.87
N ILE A 76 6.74 -0.90 -1.80
CA ILE A 76 5.85 -2.03 -1.55
C ILE A 76 4.43 -1.55 -1.32
N ARG A 77 4.26 -0.57 -0.46
CA ARG A 77 2.92 -0.14 -0.10
C ARG A 77 2.26 0.75 -1.13
N CYS A 78 2.94 1.78 -1.58
CA CYS A 78 2.35 2.68 -2.56
C CYS A 78 2.33 2.05 -3.95
N GLY A 79 3.45 1.47 -4.37
CA GLY A 79 3.51 0.83 -5.68
C GLY A 79 2.56 -0.35 -5.77
N GLY A 80 2.41 -1.08 -4.65
CA GLY A 80 1.48 -2.19 -4.60
C GLY A 80 0.04 -1.75 -4.81
N LEU A 81 -0.38 -0.69 -4.10
CA LEU A 81 -1.74 -0.22 -4.24
C LEU A 81 -2.00 0.36 -5.62
N LEU A 82 -1.05 1.11 -6.16
CA LEU A 82 -1.21 1.69 -7.48
C LEU A 82 -1.29 0.59 -8.53
N GLY A 83 -0.47 -0.44 -8.39
CA GLY A 83 -0.50 -1.55 -9.32
C GLY A 83 -1.81 -2.31 -9.26
N MET A 84 -2.30 -2.56 -8.04
CA MET A 84 -3.56 -3.27 -7.88
C MET A 84 -4.68 -2.44 -8.49
N GLN A 85 -4.68 -1.12 -8.27
CA GLN A 85 -5.71 -0.28 -8.82
C GLN A 85 -5.68 -0.30 -10.33
N ARG A 86 -4.48 -0.29 -10.92
CA ARG A 86 -4.35 -0.33 -12.37
C ARG A 86 -4.97 -1.61 -12.94
N VAL A 87 -4.74 -2.73 -12.28
CA VAL A 87 -5.26 -4.01 -12.75
C VAL A 87 -6.77 -4.12 -12.52
N LEU A 88 -7.25 -3.58 -11.38
CA LEU A 88 -8.64 -3.74 -11.02
C LEU A 88 -9.58 -2.70 -11.62
N SER A 89 -9.08 -1.55 -11.98
CA SER A 89 -9.94 -0.51 -12.50
C SER A 89 -9.14 0.37 -13.46
N ASP A 90 -9.84 1.21 -14.18
CA ASP A 90 -9.17 2.07 -15.12
C ASP A 90 -8.90 3.44 -14.51
N HIS A 91 -9.09 3.61 -13.23
CA HIS A 91 -8.89 4.90 -12.60
C HIS A 91 -7.47 5.06 -12.09
N GLU A 92 -6.51 4.79 -12.92
CA GLU A 92 -5.13 4.82 -12.47
C GLU A 92 -4.63 6.19 -12.08
N LYS A 93 -5.31 7.23 -12.46
CA LYS A 93 -4.84 8.55 -12.08
C LYS A 93 -5.34 8.99 -10.73
N GLU A 94 -6.27 8.29 -10.17
CA GLU A 94 -6.81 8.66 -8.89
C GLU A 94 -6.00 8.10 -7.75
N MET A 95 -6.02 8.80 -6.64
CA MET A 95 -5.33 8.32 -5.47
C MET A 95 -6.02 7.03 -5.01
N PRO A 96 -5.30 5.95 -4.85
CA PRO A 96 -5.94 4.69 -4.44
C PRO A 96 -6.54 4.78 -3.06
N ASP A 97 -7.69 4.16 -2.89
CA ASP A 97 -8.33 4.05 -1.59
C ASP A 97 -8.09 2.61 -1.14
N VAL A 98 -7.44 2.41 -0.02
CA VAL A 98 -7.03 1.08 0.43
C VAL A 98 -8.22 0.12 0.49
N LEU A 99 -9.34 0.57 1.07
CA LEU A 99 -10.48 -0.30 1.20
C LEU A 99 -11.12 -0.63 -0.14
N SER A 100 -11.19 0.35 -1.03
CA SER A 100 -11.78 0.13 -2.34
C SER A 100 -10.96 -0.88 -3.13
N VAL A 101 -9.64 -0.77 -3.07
CA VAL A 101 -8.76 -1.67 -3.79
C VAL A 101 -8.94 -3.09 -3.24
N MET A 102 -8.98 -3.24 -1.92
CA MET A 102 -9.15 -4.55 -1.32
C MET A 102 -10.50 -5.14 -1.64
N ASN A 103 -11.56 -4.33 -1.62
CA ASN A 103 -12.88 -4.82 -1.92
C ASN A 103 -13.01 -5.26 -3.38
N LEU A 104 -12.42 -4.49 -4.29
CA LEU A 104 -12.47 -4.84 -5.71
C LEU A 104 -11.70 -6.15 -5.96
N ALA A 105 -10.58 -6.32 -5.28
CA ALA A 105 -9.80 -7.54 -5.45
C ALA A 105 -10.60 -8.74 -4.93
N GLU A 106 -11.28 -8.56 -3.81
CA GLU A 106 -12.06 -9.63 -3.26
C GLU A 106 -13.25 -9.96 -4.16
N GLN A 107 -13.89 -8.96 -4.72
CA GLN A 107 -15.02 -9.20 -5.61
C GLN A 107 -14.58 -9.91 -6.87
N LYS A 108 -13.46 -9.51 -7.43
CA LYS A 108 -13.03 -10.09 -8.68
C LYS A 108 -12.40 -11.46 -8.55
N TYR A 109 -11.64 -11.69 -7.50
CA TYR A 109 -10.91 -12.94 -7.35
C TYR A 109 -11.40 -13.83 -6.21
N GLY A 110 -12.38 -13.39 -5.47
CA GLY A 110 -12.92 -14.16 -4.34
C GLY A 110 -12.19 -13.92 -3.04
N ASP A 111 -10.96 -13.54 -3.09
CA ASP A 111 -10.16 -13.31 -1.90
C ASP A 111 -9.02 -12.40 -2.33
N VAL A 112 -8.69 -11.42 -1.54
CA VAL A 112 -7.60 -10.51 -1.86
C VAL A 112 -6.32 -11.28 -2.10
N MET A 113 -6.08 -12.36 -1.35
CA MET A 113 -4.85 -13.12 -1.49
C MET A 113 -4.77 -13.89 -2.82
N LEU A 114 -5.86 -13.95 -3.56
CA LEU A 114 -5.85 -14.63 -4.87
C LEU A 114 -5.57 -13.65 -6.01
N PHE A 115 -5.35 -12.39 -5.69
CA PHE A 115 -5.04 -11.40 -6.70
C PHE A 115 -3.71 -11.77 -7.38
N PRO A 116 -3.57 -11.54 -8.68
CA PRO A 116 -2.34 -11.89 -9.39
C PRO A 116 -1.21 -10.90 -9.08
N PHE A 117 -0.60 -11.05 -7.92
CA PHE A 117 0.44 -10.13 -7.48
C PHE A 117 1.67 -10.09 -8.40
N ASN A 118 1.89 -11.14 -9.18
CA ASN A 118 3.03 -11.13 -10.09
C ASN A 118 2.87 -10.05 -11.14
N ASP A 119 1.63 -9.66 -11.43
CA ASP A 119 1.38 -8.68 -12.49
C ASP A 119 1.72 -7.27 -12.06
N ILE A 120 1.95 -7.04 -10.77
CA ILE A 120 2.23 -5.71 -10.30
C ILE A 120 3.59 -5.53 -9.66
N VAL A 121 4.47 -6.55 -9.72
CA VAL A 121 5.79 -6.38 -9.13
C VAL A 121 6.57 -5.27 -9.81
N ARG A 122 6.33 -5.05 -11.09
CA ARG A 122 7.01 -3.98 -11.78
C ARG A 122 6.51 -2.62 -11.29
N ASP A 123 5.22 -2.53 -10.95
CA ASP A 123 4.68 -1.28 -10.43
C ASP A 123 5.34 -0.97 -9.09
N ILE A 124 5.61 -2.00 -8.29
CA ILE A 124 6.27 -1.84 -7.02
C ILE A 124 7.71 -1.37 -7.25
N LYS A 125 8.41 -2.03 -8.17
CA LYS A 125 9.79 -1.68 -8.42
C LYS A 125 9.93 -0.26 -8.94
N ASP A 126 9.04 0.15 -9.82
CA ASP A 126 9.15 1.45 -10.48
C ASP A 126 8.60 2.62 -9.67
N PHE A 127 7.90 2.38 -8.59
CA PHE A 127 7.36 3.48 -7.80
C PHE A 127 8.48 4.33 -7.20
N SER A 128 8.31 5.63 -7.23
CA SER A 128 9.24 6.54 -6.59
C SER A 128 8.44 7.51 -5.75
N HIS A 129 8.80 7.64 -4.48
CA HIS A 129 8.08 8.52 -3.62
C HIS A 129 8.47 9.95 -3.88
N ARG A 130 9.41 10.17 -4.83
CA ARG A 130 9.80 11.47 -5.14
C ARG A 130 8.83 11.91 -6.12
N LYS A 131 7.89 12.67 -5.77
CA LYS A 131 6.89 13.06 -6.59
C LYS A 131 7.32 13.68 -7.69
N LYS A 132 7.12 13.36 -8.61
CA LYS A 132 7.33 13.84 -9.71
C LYS A 132 7.56 15.15 -9.94
N ARG A 133 8.60 15.52 -9.70
CA ARG A 133 9.01 16.71 -10.02
C ARG A 133 8.79 16.86 -11.45
N THR A 134 8.91 15.85 -12.16
CA THR A 134 8.72 15.91 -13.56
C THR A 134 7.37 16.40 -13.86
N GLN A 135 6.43 16.00 -13.12
CA GLN A 135 5.16 16.39 -13.38
C GLN A 135 5.02 17.77 -13.03
N ASP A 136 5.65 18.21 -12.07
CA ASP A 136 5.56 19.56 -11.69
C ASP A 136 6.08 20.45 -12.73
N LYS A 137 7.05 20.06 -13.48
CA LYS A 137 7.58 20.92 -14.36
C LYS A 137 6.87 20.94 -15.56
N VAL A 138 6.09 20.10 -15.76
CA VAL A 138 5.48 19.99 -16.91
C VAL A 138 4.67 21.10 -16.91
N LYS A 139 4.79 21.87 -17.06
CA LYS A 139 3.98 22.87 -16.90
C LYS A 139 4.10 23.64 -17.99
#